data_9d5384a0fdd5cc5aaae2db9472b59188
#
_entry.id   9d5384a0fdd5cc5aaae2db9472b59188
#
_cell.length_a   1.000
_cell.length_b   1.000
_cell.length_c   1.000
_cell.angle_alpha   90.00
_cell.angle_beta   90.00
_cell.angle_gamma   90.00
#
_symmetry.space_group_name_H-M   'P 1'
#
loop_
_entity.id
_entity.type
_entity.pdbx_description
1 polymer ?
#
loop_
_entity_poly.entity_id
_entity_poly.type
_entity_poly.pdbx_seq_one_letter_code
_entity_poly.pdbx_strand_id
1 'polypeptide(L)'
;MFRGIEHQASVPCTPQQNGQAERFNHTILKKAEAMHQTACLPPSFWQDVVETALHIYNHQPMHHLDWLPPISKWNGETPDVSYFKVFGCLTYVFIPKEDCQNKLLAKAKEATFIGYEKGTKGYQFWSPKCR
;
A
#
# COMPACT_ATOMS: atom_id res chain seq x y z
N MET A 1 -28.30 -10.79 9.30
CA MET A 1 -27.52 -11.96 9.77
C MET A 1 -26.30 -11.44 10.51
N PHE A 2 -26.31 -11.47 11.83
CA PHE A 2 -25.15 -11.04 12.62
C PHE A 2 -24.02 -12.06 12.43
N ARG A 3 -22.85 -11.61 11.96
CA ARG A 3 -21.72 -12.50 11.63
C ARG A 3 -20.88 -12.95 12.86
N GLY A 4 -21.46 -13.04 14.04
CA GLY A 4 -20.75 -13.51 15.22
C GLY A 4 -19.58 -12.61 15.69
N ILE A 5 -19.54 -11.35 15.25
CA ILE A 5 -18.54 -10.37 15.69
C ILE A 5 -19.14 -9.64 16.89
N GLU A 6 -18.52 -9.81 18.06
CA GLU A 6 -18.88 -9.11 19.28
C GLU A 6 -17.93 -7.93 19.50
N HIS A 7 -18.50 -6.73 19.67
CA HIS A 7 -17.71 -5.54 19.96
C HIS A 7 -17.40 -5.48 21.45
N GLN A 8 -16.11 -5.62 21.80
CA GLN A 8 -15.61 -5.44 23.16
C GLN A 8 -14.87 -4.10 23.26
N ALA A 9 -15.40 -3.18 24.05
CA ALA A 9 -14.74 -1.93 24.35
C ALA A 9 -13.74 -2.10 25.51
N SER A 10 -12.58 -1.45 25.41
CA SER A 10 -11.62 -1.41 26.52
C SER A 10 -12.17 -0.56 27.67
N VAL A 11 -11.84 -0.94 28.91
CA VAL A 11 -12.18 -0.15 30.09
C VAL A 11 -11.42 1.19 30.06
N PRO A 12 -12.05 2.32 30.40
CA PRO A 12 -11.36 3.61 30.48
C PRO A 12 -10.08 3.53 31.31
N CYS A 13 -9.01 4.19 30.87
CA CYS A 13 -7.70 4.22 31.53
C CYS A 13 -6.94 2.89 31.61
N THR A 14 -7.27 1.91 30.77
CA THR A 14 -6.54 0.62 30.70
C THR A 14 -5.93 0.38 29.31
N PRO A 15 -4.83 1.07 28.93
CA PRO A 15 -4.21 0.92 27.61
C PRO A 15 -3.67 -0.50 27.36
N GLN A 16 -3.39 -1.26 28.43
CA GLN A 16 -2.88 -2.65 28.35
C GLN A 16 -3.82 -3.59 27.59
N GLN A 17 -5.12 -3.30 27.55
CA GLN A 17 -6.10 -4.08 26.79
C GLN A 17 -5.98 -3.86 25.28
N ASN A 18 -5.26 -2.82 24.85
CA ASN A 18 -5.11 -2.45 23.45
C ASN A 18 -3.73 -2.80 22.86
N GLY A 19 -2.92 -3.58 23.58
CA GLY A 19 -1.53 -3.86 23.22
C GLY A 19 -1.33 -4.57 21.87
N GLN A 20 -2.34 -5.27 21.33
CA GLN A 20 -2.27 -5.86 19.99
C GLN A 20 -2.38 -4.77 18.91
N ALA A 21 -3.33 -3.86 19.07
CA ALA A 21 -3.53 -2.75 18.13
C ALA A 21 -2.32 -1.80 18.15
N GLU A 22 -1.77 -1.51 19.31
CA GLU A 22 -0.56 -0.68 19.44
C GLU A 22 0.64 -1.32 18.75
N ARG A 23 0.89 -2.60 18.96
CA ARG A 23 1.97 -3.33 18.27
C ARG A 23 1.79 -3.37 16.77
N PHE A 24 0.56 -3.58 16.31
CA PHE A 24 0.24 -3.54 14.88
C PHE A 24 0.54 -2.16 14.29
N ASN A 25 0.01 -1.09 14.90
CA ASN A 25 0.24 0.28 14.46
C ASN A 25 1.74 0.62 14.42
N HIS A 26 2.48 0.27 15.48
CA HIS A 26 3.92 0.48 15.53
C HIS A 26 4.67 -0.25 14.40
N THR A 27 4.26 -1.49 14.08
CA THR A 27 4.85 -2.27 13.00
C THR A 27 4.60 -1.63 11.63
N ILE A 28 3.36 -1.18 11.38
CA ILE A 28 3.02 -0.53 10.10
C ILE A 28 3.73 0.81 9.97
N LEU A 29 3.73 1.63 11.02
CA LEU A 29 4.38 2.94 11.00
C LEU A 29 5.89 2.82 10.74
N LYS A 30 6.59 1.88 11.37
CA LYS A 30 8.02 1.64 11.10
C LYS A 30 8.28 1.20 9.66
N LYS A 31 7.43 0.33 9.10
CA LYS A 31 7.55 -0.06 7.69
C LYS A 31 7.31 1.13 6.76
N ALA A 32 6.27 1.91 7.03
CA ALA A 32 5.96 3.11 6.27
C ALA A 32 7.11 4.13 6.33
N GLU A 33 7.66 4.38 7.51
CA GLU A 33 8.80 5.29 7.68
C GLU A 33 10.03 4.85 6.85
N ALA A 34 10.40 3.56 6.92
CA ALA A 34 11.51 3.02 6.13
C ALA A 34 11.25 3.16 4.61
N MET A 35 10.03 2.88 4.15
CA MET A 35 9.66 3.05 2.74
C MET A 35 9.71 4.50 2.31
N HIS A 36 9.21 5.42 3.15
CA HIS A 36 9.22 6.86 2.87
C HIS A 36 10.64 7.41 2.76
N GLN A 37 11.51 7.05 3.70
CA GLN A 37 12.92 7.46 3.69
C GLN A 37 13.65 6.96 2.44
N THR A 38 13.41 5.70 2.05
CA THR A 38 14.02 5.10 0.85
C THR A 38 13.54 5.78 -0.43
N ALA A 39 12.27 6.18 -0.48
CA ALA A 39 11.67 6.84 -1.65
C ALA A 39 12.10 8.29 -1.83
N CYS A 40 12.64 8.94 -0.79
CA CYS A 40 13.02 10.36 -0.80
C CYS A 40 11.88 11.30 -1.27
N LEU A 41 10.63 10.93 -1.01
CA LEU A 41 9.45 11.71 -1.36
C LEU A 41 9.10 12.75 -0.27
N PRO A 42 8.41 13.85 -0.64
CA PRO A 42 7.94 14.82 0.33
C PRO A 42 7.02 14.21 1.40
N PRO A 43 6.95 14.78 2.62
CA PRO A 43 6.09 14.28 3.71
C PRO A 43 4.59 14.21 3.36
N SER A 44 4.14 14.95 2.35
CA SER A 44 2.75 14.92 1.86
C SER A 44 2.28 13.53 1.37
N PHE A 45 3.23 12.64 1.01
CA PHE A 45 2.93 11.27 0.57
C PHE A 45 2.78 10.28 1.71
N TRP A 46 2.72 10.75 2.96
CA TRP A 46 2.62 9.87 4.12
C TRP A 46 1.43 8.91 4.08
N GLN A 47 0.27 9.39 3.62
CA GLN A 47 -0.92 8.55 3.48
C GLN A 47 -0.69 7.41 2.49
N ASP A 48 -0.12 7.70 1.31
CA ASP A 48 0.14 6.71 0.25
C ASP A 48 1.13 5.64 0.73
N VAL A 49 2.14 6.08 1.48
CA VAL A 49 3.13 5.17 2.09
C VAL A 49 2.48 4.22 3.07
N VAL A 50 1.64 4.72 3.99
CA VAL A 50 0.95 3.88 4.99
C VAL A 50 -0.01 2.90 4.31
N GLU A 51 -0.77 3.35 3.31
CA GLU A 51 -1.67 2.46 2.56
C GLU A 51 -0.90 1.36 1.82
N THR A 52 0.24 1.70 1.20
CA THR A 52 1.11 0.73 0.54
C THR A 52 1.73 -0.24 1.54
N ALA A 53 2.18 0.24 2.70
CA ALA A 53 2.72 -0.61 3.76
C ALA A 53 1.68 -1.60 4.29
N LEU A 54 0.43 -1.16 4.47
CA LEU A 54 -0.70 -2.02 4.85
C LEU A 54 -1.01 -3.07 3.77
N HIS A 55 -0.98 -2.66 2.50
CA HIS A 55 -1.19 -3.58 1.39
C HIS A 55 -0.14 -4.69 1.39
N ILE A 56 1.14 -4.33 1.49
CA ILE A 56 2.25 -5.30 1.56
C ILE A 56 2.12 -6.19 2.81
N TYR A 57 1.79 -5.60 3.97
CA TYR A 57 1.63 -6.34 5.22
C TYR A 57 0.57 -7.45 5.12
N ASN A 58 -0.58 -7.16 4.49
CA ASN A 58 -1.65 -8.13 4.30
C ASN A 58 -1.31 -9.28 3.35
N HIS A 59 -0.32 -9.07 2.48
CA HIS A 59 0.17 -10.08 1.53
C HIS A 59 1.44 -10.80 2.01
N GLN A 60 2.01 -10.39 3.14
CA GLN A 60 3.23 -10.97 3.68
C GLN A 60 2.91 -12.21 4.52
N PRO A 61 3.65 -13.35 4.35
CA PRO A 61 3.52 -14.52 5.19
C PRO A 61 3.80 -14.19 6.67
N MET A 62 2.98 -14.73 7.58
CA MET A 62 3.11 -14.50 9.02
C MET A 62 3.25 -15.81 9.78
N HIS A 63 4.23 -15.89 10.66
CA HIS A 63 4.50 -17.08 11.46
C HIS A 63 3.28 -17.57 12.25
N HIS A 64 2.52 -16.63 12.88
CA HIS A 64 1.33 -16.97 13.69
C HIS A 64 0.11 -17.40 12.86
N LEU A 65 0.20 -17.34 11.54
CA LEU A 65 -0.81 -17.80 10.57
C LEU A 65 -0.31 -19.00 9.74
N ASP A 66 0.59 -19.81 10.31
CA ASP A 66 1.20 -20.97 9.62
C ASP A 66 1.89 -20.58 8.30
N TRP A 67 2.57 -19.43 8.30
CA TRP A 67 3.24 -18.83 7.14
C TRP A 67 2.29 -18.45 6.00
N LEU A 68 0.99 -18.36 6.28
CA LEU A 68 0.03 -17.82 5.32
C LEU A 68 -0.10 -16.30 5.43
N PRO A 69 -0.32 -15.60 4.32
CA PRO A 69 -0.66 -14.20 4.34
C PRO A 69 -2.05 -13.96 4.97
N PRO A 70 -2.28 -12.86 5.70
CA PRO A 70 -3.59 -12.52 6.26
C PRO A 70 -4.72 -12.54 5.22
N ILE A 71 -4.47 -12.04 4.02
CA ILE A 71 -5.44 -12.02 2.93
C ILE A 71 -5.87 -13.43 2.48
N SER A 72 -4.97 -14.43 2.58
CA SER A 72 -5.32 -15.83 2.28
C SER A 72 -6.32 -16.40 3.26
N LYS A 73 -6.21 -16.04 4.53
CA LYS A 73 -7.18 -16.46 5.56
C LYS A 73 -8.56 -15.84 5.34
N TRP A 74 -8.60 -14.66 4.71
CA TRP A 74 -9.85 -13.95 4.41
C TRP A 74 -10.51 -14.46 3.12
N ASN A 75 -9.73 -14.63 2.05
CA ASN A 75 -10.24 -14.98 0.72
C ASN A 75 -10.23 -16.49 0.45
N GLY A 76 -9.46 -17.29 1.22
CA GLY A 76 -9.27 -18.73 1.01
C GLY A 76 -8.24 -19.07 -0.08
N GLU A 77 -7.64 -18.09 -0.75
CA GLU A 77 -6.69 -18.27 -1.84
C GLU A 77 -5.35 -17.60 -1.54
N THR A 78 -4.26 -18.19 -2.03
CA THR A 78 -2.94 -17.56 -1.94
C THR A 78 -2.85 -16.39 -2.93
N PRO A 79 -2.48 -15.18 -2.48
CA PRO A 79 -2.42 -14.03 -3.37
C PRO A 79 -1.22 -14.12 -4.32
N ASP A 80 -1.41 -13.69 -5.55
CA ASP A 80 -0.31 -13.39 -6.46
C ASP A 80 0.36 -12.08 -6.03
N VAL A 81 1.68 -12.12 -5.81
CA VAL A 81 2.49 -10.95 -5.43
C VAL A 81 3.43 -10.49 -6.55
N SER A 82 3.34 -11.10 -7.74
CA SER A 82 4.20 -10.77 -8.88
C SER A 82 4.09 -9.32 -9.36
N TYR A 83 2.95 -8.69 -9.08
CA TYR A 83 2.68 -7.29 -9.42
C TYR A 83 3.31 -6.26 -8.47
N PHE A 84 3.94 -6.69 -7.39
CA PHE A 84 4.51 -5.76 -6.41
C PHE A 84 5.65 -4.95 -7.02
N LYS A 85 5.65 -3.65 -6.69
CA LYS A 85 6.66 -2.67 -7.10
C LYS A 85 7.23 -1.96 -5.89
N VAL A 86 8.45 -1.48 -6.04
CA VAL A 86 9.11 -0.70 -4.99
C VAL A 86 8.46 0.67 -4.90
N PHE A 87 8.01 1.06 -3.72
CA PHE A 87 7.44 2.38 -3.47
C PHE A 87 8.47 3.48 -3.79
N GLY A 88 8.04 4.51 -4.49
CA GLY A 88 8.92 5.59 -4.91
C GLY A 88 9.78 5.29 -6.15
N CYS A 89 9.66 4.11 -6.79
CA CYS A 89 10.44 3.82 -7.99
C CYS A 89 10.01 4.68 -9.18
N LEU A 90 10.99 5.07 -10.00
CA LEU A 90 10.74 5.73 -11.27
C LEU A 90 10.00 4.79 -12.23
N THR A 91 8.98 5.30 -12.87
CA THR A 91 8.14 4.58 -13.83
C THR A 91 7.89 5.42 -15.06
N TYR A 92 7.62 4.76 -16.18
CA TYR A 92 7.24 5.40 -17.43
C TYR A 92 5.80 5.04 -17.77
N VAL A 93 4.90 6.01 -17.66
CA VAL A 93 3.48 5.84 -17.97
C VAL A 93 3.24 6.15 -19.44
N PHE A 94 2.72 5.17 -20.17
CA PHE A 94 2.41 5.32 -21.59
C PHE A 94 1.31 6.35 -21.82
N ILE A 95 1.50 7.20 -22.81
CA ILE A 95 0.52 8.20 -23.25
C ILE A 95 -0.30 7.59 -24.38
N PRO A 96 -1.64 7.50 -24.25
CA PRO A 96 -2.51 7.02 -25.32
C PRO A 96 -2.32 7.83 -26.61
N LYS A 97 -2.53 7.18 -27.75
CA LYS A 97 -2.35 7.83 -29.07
C LYS A 97 -3.26 9.03 -29.28
N GLU A 98 -4.40 9.04 -28.62
CA GLU A 98 -5.41 10.10 -28.64
C GLU A 98 -4.91 11.40 -28.02
N ASP A 99 -4.02 11.28 -27.01
CA ASP A 99 -3.41 12.42 -26.32
C ASP A 99 -2.06 12.85 -26.94
N CYS A 100 -1.52 12.06 -27.86
CA CYS A 100 -0.29 12.38 -28.58
C CYS A 100 -0.56 13.29 -29.76
N GLN A 101 -0.38 14.59 -29.59
CA GLN A 101 -0.57 15.60 -30.67
C GLN A 101 0.43 15.47 -31.81
N ASN A 102 1.56 14.79 -31.63
CA ASN A 102 2.59 14.66 -32.65
C ASN A 102 3.31 13.31 -32.56
N LYS A 103 3.59 12.69 -33.74
CA LYS A 103 4.27 11.37 -33.82
C LYS A 103 5.72 11.41 -33.32
N LEU A 104 6.33 12.57 -33.21
CA LEU A 104 7.72 12.76 -32.78
C LEU A 104 7.85 13.07 -31.28
N LEU A 105 6.75 13.27 -30.57
CA LEU A 105 6.77 13.51 -29.15
C LEU A 105 6.98 12.21 -28.32
N ALA A 106 7.47 12.37 -27.11
CA ALA A 106 7.64 11.26 -26.18
C ALA A 106 6.32 10.52 -25.95
N LYS A 107 6.33 9.20 -26.11
CA LYS A 107 5.15 8.34 -25.96
C LYS A 107 4.92 7.89 -24.52
N ALA A 108 5.78 8.30 -23.60
CA ALA A 108 5.67 8.00 -22.18
C ALA A 108 6.07 9.22 -21.36
N LYS A 109 5.43 9.35 -20.19
CA LYS A 109 5.77 10.36 -19.17
C LYS A 109 6.44 9.68 -18.00
N GLU A 110 7.46 10.33 -17.47
CA GLU A 110 8.06 9.91 -16.20
C GLU A 110 7.08 10.16 -15.06
N ALA A 111 6.97 9.18 -14.20
CA ALA A 111 6.15 9.22 -13.00
C ALA A 111 6.78 8.39 -11.89
N THR A 112 6.41 8.66 -10.67
CA THR A 112 6.84 7.91 -9.50
C THR A 112 5.70 7.01 -9.03
N PHE A 113 5.98 5.74 -8.77
CA PHE A 113 5.00 4.81 -8.21
C PHE A 113 4.71 5.18 -6.75
N ILE A 114 3.44 5.40 -6.41
CA ILE A 114 3.01 5.81 -5.07
C ILE A 114 2.01 4.85 -4.42
N GLY A 115 1.57 3.80 -5.09
CA GLY A 115 0.69 2.82 -4.45
C GLY A 115 -0.19 2.02 -5.40
N TYR A 116 -1.11 1.31 -4.79
CA TYR A 116 -2.07 0.43 -5.45
C TYR A 116 -3.48 1.00 -5.33
N GLU A 117 -4.24 0.96 -6.43
CA GLU A 117 -5.64 1.40 -6.43
C GLU A 117 -6.53 0.38 -5.73
N LYS A 118 -7.43 0.87 -4.87
CA LYS A 118 -8.36 0.01 -4.12
C LYS A 118 -9.43 -0.58 -5.05
N GLY A 119 -9.64 -1.88 -4.95
CA GLY A 119 -10.71 -2.59 -5.70
C GLY A 119 -10.40 -2.86 -7.17
N THR A 120 -9.24 -2.47 -7.66
CA THR A 120 -8.81 -2.76 -9.04
C THR A 120 -7.36 -3.26 -9.06
N LYS A 121 -6.93 -3.84 -10.18
CA LYS A 121 -5.51 -4.20 -10.39
C LYS A 121 -4.69 -3.00 -10.90
N GLY A 122 -5.03 -1.78 -10.46
CA GLY A 122 -4.40 -0.54 -10.89
C GLY A 122 -3.25 -0.11 -9.99
N TYR A 123 -2.34 0.68 -10.59
CA TYR A 123 -1.26 1.35 -9.88
C TYR A 123 -1.53 2.85 -9.81
N GLN A 124 -1.11 3.46 -8.71
CA GLN A 124 -1.16 4.91 -8.53
C GLN A 124 0.21 5.51 -8.84
N PHE A 125 0.21 6.58 -9.63
CA PHE A 125 1.42 7.28 -10.04
C PHE A 125 1.32 8.77 -9.74
N TRP A 126 2.41 9.32 -9.28
CA TRP A 126 2.59 10.75 -9.16
C TRP A 126 3.56 11.25 -10.23
N SER A 127 3.13 12.23 -11.01
CA SER A 127 4.01 12.93 -11.95
C SER A 127 4.22 14.34 -11.42
N PRO A 128 5.47 14.76 -11.12
CA PRO A 128 5.74 16.15 -10.87
C PRO A 128 5.33 16.90 -12.14
N LYS A 129 4.35 17.80 -12.03
CA LYS A 129 3.96 18.62 -13.17
C LYS A 129 5.21 19.36 -13.65
N CYS A 130 5.68 19.06 -14.84
CA CYS A 130 6.53 19.99 -15.56
C CYS A 130 5.78 21.34 -15.60
N ARG A 131 6.34 22.36 -14.96
CA ARG A 131 5.91 23.73 -15.12
C ARG A 131 6.20 24.18 -16.55
#